data_374b02d6f6ada1f96dedac54eb794a1f
#
_entry.id   374b02d6f6ada1f96dedac54eb794a1f
#
_cell.length_a   1.000
_cell.length_b   1.000
_cell.length_c   1.000
_cell.angle_alpha   90.00
_cell.angle_beta   90.00
_cell.angle_gamma   90.00
#
_symmetry.space_group_name_H-M   'P 1'
#
loop_
_entity.id
_entity.type
_entity.pdbx_description
1 polymer ?
#
loop_
_entity_poly.entity_id
_entity_poly.type
_entity_poly.pdbx_seq_one_letter_code
_entity_poly.pdbx_strand_id
1 'polypeptide(L)'
;MKYKYIIITLLIGIVSFTSCNDVWLEHYGTNSTGINSNLSLYDYIKTQPDLSKFAEMLKVAGYDTILNKSQTYTVWAPVNSGLATIDLADSALVTDIVRNHISRFSYPTSGITSKAVYMLDKKFLTFKSTEAGFTFGGKLLLKSNTATSNGILHTVEGFIPYSSNLWEFIGKTPGLDSLKAYLYSQSTNLFDLAHSVEIGTNTQHQAVYDSVIIFSNPILDKIGQIQIEDSTFAAILPNNTAWTKVYNQIKSNYKTLPKDGGVAQQRLNTQLAIVQNLVFKFKDLNFDPVMYDSLTSTTGSVFRPSSYLFEGSTKHILSNGFAYVTDSLRFKAADSWQQPIVVEAENSNYGRNYFFSSIYVRSGLGSAYNVSQNKYLVCEPTTVSKTTQNSVYFPIPNTLSGKYNIYCVFVPSDISKPEDVLKKYKIKFSLSYLNSAGIQVTDAAITATNTVSTSQGAPAFAFSTEAAMITKMFVTQIDFPYCNIYTPKSLTSDITVKLKVENAALISESVKFDRSFRVDYVILEPVQ
;
A
#
# COMPACT_ATOMS: atom_id res chain seq x y z
N MET A 1 -36.30 -50.47 40.71
CA MET A 1 -36.43 -49.28 39.81
C MET A 1 -35.10 -48.84 39.16
N LYS A 2 -33.93 -49.23 39.63
CA LYS A 2 -32.61 -48.79 39.03
C LYS A 2 -32.25 -49.44 37.70
N TYR A 3 -32.73 -50.64 37.41
CA TYR A 3 -32.39 -51.35 36.17
C TYR A 3 -33.20 -50.96 34.94
N LYS A 4 -34.38 -50.33 35.08
CA LYS A 4 -35.22 -49.85 33.95
C LYS A 4 -34.59 -48.66 33.25
N TYR A 5 -33.86 -47.81 33.97
CA TYR A 5 -33.21 -46.61 33.38
C TYR A 5 -31.92 -46.96 32.63
N ILE A 6 -31.20 -48.00 33.06
CA ILE A 6 -29.98 -48.49 32.40
C ILE A 6 -30.28 -49.08 31.02
N ILE A 7 -31.41 -49.81 30.89
CA ILE A 7 -31.82 -50.41 29.62
C ILE A 7 -32.33 -49.33 28.64
N ILE A 8 -33.01 -48.29 29.13
CA ILE A 8 -33.48 -47.16 28.28
C ILE A 8 -32.27 -46.32 27.82
N THR A 9 -31.26 -46.08 28.66
CA THR A 9 -30.07 -45.36 28.29
C THR A 9 -29.19 -46.17 27.30
N LEU A 10 -29.14 -47.48 27.39
CA LEU A 10 -28.42 -48.34 26.46
C LEU A 10 -29.15 -48.44 25.09
N LEU A 11 -30.51 -48.42 25.06
CA LEU A 11 -31.27 -48.42 23.82
C LEU A 11 -31.18 -47.06 23.08
N ILE A 12 -31.09 -45.94 23.78
CA ILE A 12 -30.90 -44.60 23.19
C ILE A 12 -29.48 -44.45 22.63
N GLY A 13 -28.46 -45.06 23.27
CA GLY A 13 -27.08 -45.09 22.79
C GLY A 13 -26.87 -45.87 21.50
N ILE A 14 -27.67 -46.90 21.20
CA ILE A 14 -27.55 -47.74 19.99
C ILE A 14 -28.22 -47.07 18.77
N VAL A 15 -29.22 -46.25 18.97
CA VAL A 15 -29.93 -45.53 17.86
C VAL A 15 -29.07 -44.34 17.33
N SER A 16 -28.06 -43.87 18.10
CA SER A 16 -27.24 -42.72 17.70
C SER A 16 -26.10 -43.05 16.73
N PHE A 17 -25.83 -44.30 16.42
CA PHE A 17 -24.73 -44.72 15.54
C PHE A 17 -25.14 -45.15 14.14
N THR A 18 -26.42 -45.14 13.79
CA THR A 18 -26.84 -45.54 12.45
C THR A 18 -27.26 -44.38 11.53
N SER A 19 -27.00 -43.11 11.95
CA SER A 19 -27.51 -41.93 11.23
C SER A 19 -26.44 -41.09 10.51
N CYS A 20 -25.40 -41.69 9.97
CA CYS A 20 -24.42 -40.87 9.24
C CYS A 20 -24.04 -41.33 7.82
N ASN A 21 -24.71 -42.36 7.25
CA ASN A 21 -24.31 -42.82 5.92
C ASN A 21 -25.22 -42.45 4.76
N ASP A 22 -26.46 -42.01 4.99
CA ASP A 22 -27.42 -41.83 3.87
C ASP A 22 -27.73 -40.38 3.51
N VAL A 23 -27.48 -39.41 4.39
CA VAL A 23 -27.85 -37.99 4.16
C VAL A 23 -27.03 -37.35 3.06
N TRP A 24 -25.78 -37.79 2.86
CA TRP A 24 -24.92 -37.28 1.78
C TRP A 24 -25.41 -37.71 0.39
N LEU A 25 -25.85 -38.94 0.23
CA LEU A 25 -26.36 -39.45 -1.04
C LEU A 25 -27.79 -38.94 -1.36
N GLU A 26 -28.65 -38.75 -0.36
CA GLU A 26 -29.99 -38.21 -0.55
C GLU A 26 -30.04 -36.72 -0.89
N HIS A 27 -29.15 -35.94 -0.29
CA HIS A 27 -29.12 -34.48 -0.54
C HIS A 27 -28.52 -34.11 -1.90
N TYR A 28 -27.67 -34.96 -2.47
CA TYR A 28 -27.04 -34.73 -3.78
C TYR A 28 -27.59 -35.67 -4.89
N GLY A 29 -28.40 -36.67 -4.53
CA GLY A 29 -28.88 -37.70 -5.47
C GLY A 29 -30.20 -37.40 -6.16
N THR A 30 -31.04 -36.47 -5.69
CA THR A 30 -32.44 -36.34 -6.17
C THR A 30 -32.65 -35.33 -7.29
N ASN A 31 -31.64 -34.52 -7.67
CA ASN A 31 -31.76 -33.55 -8.77
C ASN A 31 -30.59 -33.52 -9.75
N SER A 32 -29.71 -34.52 -9.74
CA SER A 32 -28.57 -34.55 -10.67
C SER A 32 -28.79 -35.60 -11.76
N THR A 33 -28.85 -35.19 -13.00
CA THR A 33 -28.60 -36.02 -14.18
C THR A 33 -27.16 -36.55 -14.23
N GLY A 34 -26.41 -36.47 -13.10
CA GLY A 34 -25.02 -36.82 -12.98
C GLY A 34 -24.78 -38.33 -12.84
N ILE A 35 -23.76 -38.84 -13.50
CA ILE A 35 -23.30 -40.22 -13.38
C ILE A 35 -22.56 -40.34 -12.04
N ASN A 36 -23.00 -41.23 -11.16
CA ASN A 36 -22.28 -41.58 -9.94
C ASN A 36 -21.22 -42.64 -10.24
N SER A 37 -19.96 -42.37 -9.85
CA SER A 37 -18.85 -43.31 -10.02
C SER A 37 -18.18 -43.56 -8.68
N ASN A 38 -17.86 -44.83 -8.38
CA ASN A 38 -17.04 -45.21 -7.23
C ASN A 38 -15.54 -44.97 -7.44
N LEU A 39 -15.16 -44.52 -8.64
CA LEU A 39 -13.77 -44.15 -8.94
C LEU A 39 -13.41 -42.78 -8.35
N SER A 40 -12.14 -42.56 -8.07
CA SER A 40 -11.60 -41.23 -7.76
C SER A 40 -11.74 -40.29 -8.96
N LEU A 41 -11.59 -38.99 -8.73
CA LEU A 41 -11.58 -37.99 -9.82
C LEU A 41 -10.58 -38.32 -10.92
N TYR A 42 -9.30 -38.63 -10.56
CA TYR A 42 -8.29 -38.96 -11.56
C TYR A 42 -8.61 -40.27 -12.30
N ASP A 43 -8.95 -41.34 -11.59
CA ASP A 43 -9.26 -42.63 -12.22
C ASP A 43 -10.49 -42.53 -13.12
N TYR A 44 -11.50 -41.73 -12.76
CA TYR A 44 -12.64 -41.48 -13.63
C TYR A 44 -12.24 -40.67 -14.87
N ILE A 45 -11.49 -39.55 -14.72
CA ILE A 45 -11.03 -38.73 -15.86
C ILE A 45 -10.24 -39.58 -16.84
N LYS A 46 -9.34 -40.43 -16.36
CA LYS A 46 -8.51 -41.34 -17.17
C LYS A 46 -9.34 -42.33 -18.01
N THR A 47 -10.56 -42.68 -17.58
CA THR A 47 -11.44 -43.57 -18.35
C THR A 47 -12.19 -42.86 -19.48
N GLN A 48 -12.19 -41.53 -19.49
CA GLN A 48 -12.94 -40.74 -20.48
C GLN A 48 -12.08 -40.44 -21.71
N PRO A 49 -12.40 -40.96 -22.92
CA PRO A 49 -11.59 -40.74 -24.12
C PRO A 49 -11.43 -39.26 -24.52
N ASP A 50 -12.45 -38.45 -24.28
CA ASP A 50 -12.49 -37.01 -24.57
C ASP A 50 -11.73 -36.15 -23.56
N LEU A 51 -11.25 -36.72 -22.46
CA LEU A 51 -10.44 -36.07 -21.41
C LEU A 51 -9.01 -36.61 -21.32
N SER A 52 -8.59 -37.48 -22.26
CA SER A 52 -7.29 -38.17 -22.20
C SER A 52 -6.11 -37.19 -22.14
N LYS A 53 -6.13 -36.08 -22.87
CA LYS A 53 -5.08 -35.06 -22.83
C LYS A 53 -5.03 -34.34 -21.47
N PHE A 54 -6.19 -34.06 -20.86
CA PHE A 54 -6.23 -33.49 -19.51
C PHE A 54 -5.72 -34.47 -18.46
N ALA A 55 -6.00 -35.78 -18.60
CA ALA A 55 -5.43 -36.81 -17.74
C ALA A 55 -3.90 -36.84 -17.80
N GLU A 56 -3.31 -36.70 -18.98
CA GLU A 56 -1.86 -36.57 -19.15
C GLU A 56 -1.32 -35.29 -18.51
N MET A 57 -2.01 -34.17 -18.65
CA MET A 57 -1.64 -32.89 -18.01
C MET A 57 -1.65 -33.03 -16.47
N LEU A 58 -2.66 -33.70 -15.90
CA LEU A 58 -2.72 -34.00 -14.46
C LEU A 58 -1.48 -34.77 -14.01
N LYS A 59 -1.04 -35.75 -14.80
CA LYS A 59 0.16 -36.55 -14.51
C LYS A 59 1.44 -35.70 -14.61
N VAL A 60 1.61 -34.89 -15.65
CA VAL A 60 2.75 -33.98 -15.81
C VAL A 60 2.85 -33.00 -14.65
N ALA A 61 1.71 -32.49 -14.17
CA ALA A 61 1.64 -31.58 -13.05
C ALA A 61 1.68 -32.25 -11.65
N GLY A 62 1.73 -33.61 -11.57
CA GLY A 62 1.74 -34.37 -10.33
C GLY A 62 0.40 -34.41 -9.57
N TYR A 63 -0.69 -34.06 -10.23
CA TYR A 63 -2.03 -34.05 -9.64
C TYR A 63 -2.78 -35.38 -9.77
N ASP A 64 -2.24 -36.36 -10.48
CA ASP A 64 -2.75 -37.73 -10.54
C ASP A 64 -2.81 -38.38 -9.15
N THR A 65 -1.77 -38.23 -8.35
CA THR A 65 -1.70 -38.77 -6.97
C THR A 65 -2.55 -37.94 -6.00
N ILE A 66 -2.66 -36.63 -6.19
CA ILE A 66 -3.43 -35.71 -5.33
C ILE A 66 -4.94 -35.99 -5.48
N LEU A 67 -5.44 -36.10 -6.71
CA LEU A 67 -6.85 -36.36 -7.02
C LEU A 67 -7.28 -37.82 -6.77
N ASN A 68 -6.37 -38.67 -6.32
CA ASN A 68 -6.67 -40.04 -5.84
C ASN A 68 -6.82 -40.12 -4.31
N LYS A 69 -6.53 -39.02 -3.58
CA LYS A 69 -6.72 -38.98 -2.12
C LYS A 69 -8.18 -38.72 -1.76
N SER A 70 -8.53 -39.01 -0.49
CA SER A 70 -9.90 -38.85 0.04
C SER A 70 -10.38 -37.41 0.21
N GLN A 71 -9.53 -36.41 -0.05
CA GLN A 71 -9.92 -35.01 0.04
C GLN A 71 -10.89 -34.63 -1.09
N THR A 72 -11.91 -33.83 -0.77
CA THR A 72 -12.93 -33.38 -1.74
C THR A 72 -12.39 -32.28 -2.66
N TYR A 73 -12.59 -32.47 -3.97
CA TYR A 73 -12.27 -31.50 -5.01
C TYR A 73 -13.43 -31.31 -5.99
N THR A 74 -13.43 -30.18 -6.69
CA THR A 74 -14.16 -30.00 -7.94
C THR A 74 -13.17 -29.75 -9.07
N VAL A 75 -13.34 -30.48 -10.16
CA VAL A 75 -12.51 -30.37 -11.36
C VAL A 75 -13.38 -29.92 -12.53
N TRP A 76 -12.95 -28.88 -13.23
CA TRP A 76 -13.54 -28.44 -14.52
C TRP A 76 -12.61 -28.86 -15.65
N ALA A 77 -12.76 -30.11 -16.10
CA ALA A 77 -11.85 -30.72 -17.08
C ALA A 77 -12.17 -30.22 -18.50
N PRO A 78 -11.23 -29.57 -19.20
CA PRO A 78 -11.38 -29.22 -20.60
C PRO A 78 -11.26 -30.45 -21.49
N VAL A 79 -12.11 -30.50 -22.54
CA VAL A 79 -12.07 -31.56 -23.54
C VAL A 79 -10.81 -31.49 -24.42
N ASN A 80 -10.43 -32.60 -25.03
CA ASN A 80 -9.22 -32.70 -25.85
C ASN A 80 -9.15 -31.66 -26.97
N SER A 81 -10.28 -31.37 -27.65
CA SER A 81 -10.35 -30.34 -28.69
C SER A 81 -9.99 -28.94 -28.17
N GLY A 82 -10.40 -28.63 -26.93
CA GLY A 82 -10.09 -27.36 -26.27
C GLY A 82 -8.63 -27.25 -25.79
N LEU A 83 -7.88 -28.36 -25.80
CA LEU A 83 -6.47 -28.43 -25.39
C LEU A 83 -5.52 -28.64 -26.60
N ALA A 84 -6.01 -28.63 -27.83
CA ALA A 84 -5.24 -29.04 -29.02
C ALA A 84 -3.89 -28.29 -29.15
N THR A 85 -3.84 -27.00 -28.80
CA THR A 85 -2.66 -26.13 -28.90
C THR A 85 -1.69 -26.22 -27.73
N ILE A 86 -2.02 -26.95 -26.67
CA ILE A 86 -1.16 -27.02 -25.47
C ILE A 86 -0.04 -28.04 -25.69
N ASP A 87 1.20 -27.57 -25.51
CA ASP A 87 2.39 -28.43 -25.51
C ASP A 87 2.61 -29.00 -24.10
N LEU A 88 2.61 -30.34 -24.00
CA LEU A 88 2.83 -31.04 -22.73
C LEU A 88 4.30 -30.99 -22.26
N ALA A 89 5.24 -30.61 -23.12
CA ALA A 89 6.63 -30.42 -22.74
C ALA A 89 6.84 -29.13 -21.91
N ASP A 90 5.94 -28.13 -22.03
CA ASP A 90 5.93 -26.95 -21.15
C ASP A 90 5.24 -27.28 -19.82
N SER A 91 5.98 -27.91 -18.92
CA SER A 91 5.48 -28.35 -17.62
C SER A 91 5.00 -27.19 -16.73
N ALA A 92 5.55 -25.99 -16.90
CA ALA A 92 5.13 -24.80 -16.14
C ALA A 92 3.74 -24.33 -16.59
N LEU A 93 3.52 -24.18 -17.91
CA LEU A 93 2.23 -23.84 -18.47
C LEU A 93 1.17 -24.91 -18.14
N VAL A 94 1.54 -26.20 -18.28
CA VAL A 94 0.66 -27.33 -17.95
C VAL A 94 0.23 -27.27 -16.47
N THR A 95 1.16 -27.00 -15.56
CA THR A 95 0.88 -26.89 -14.13
C THR A 95 -0.03 -25.70 -13.82
N ASP A 96 0.21 -24.54 -14.44
CA ASP A 96 -0.61 -23.35 -14.27
C ASP A 96 -2.05 -23.62 -14.76
N ILE A 97 -2.22 -24.25 -15.92
CA ILE A 97 -3.55 -24.64 -16.45
C ILE A 97 -4.24 -25.63 -15.51
N VAL A 98 -3.57 -26.71 -15.10
CA VAL A 98 -4.16 -27.73 -14.22
C VAL A 98 -4.66 -27.11 -12.93
N ARG A 99 -3.85 -26.28 -12.27
CA ARG A 99 -4.22 -25.63 -11.00
C ARG A 99 -5.37 -24.65 -11.16
N ASN A 100 -5.49 -24.00 -12.31
CA ASN A 100 -6.59 -23.10 -12.66
C ASN A 100 -7.91 -23.83 -12.95
N HIS A 101 -7.92 -25.17 -13.01
CA HIS A 101 -9.09 -26.02 -13.28
C HIS A 101 -9.51 -26.88 -12.07
N ILE A 102 -8.88 -26.72 -10.91
CA ILE A 102 -9.15 -27.51 -9.70
C ILE A 102 -9.41 -26.59 -8.51
N SER A 103 -10.48 -26.88 -7.77
CA SER A 103 -10.79 -26.24 -6.48
C SER A 103 -10.94 -27.30 -5.38
N ARG A 104 -10.66 -26.91 -4.12
CA ARG A 104 -10.68 -27.80 -2.95
C ARG A 104 -12.07 -28.11 -2.40
N PHE A 105 -13.13 -27.47 -2.87
CA PHE A 105 -14.48 -27.66 -2.34
C PHE A 105 -15.40 -28.28 -3.38
N SER A 106 -16.58 -28.72 -2.92
CA SER A 106 -17.63 -29.23 -3.79
C SER A 106 -18.48 -28.08 -4.35
N TYR A 107 -18.55 -27.95 -5.68
CA TYR A 107 -19.33 -26.95 -6.39
C TYR A 107 -20.28 -27.60 -7.40
N PRO A 108 -21.42 -28.16 -6.96
CA PRO A 108 -22.45 -28.61 -7.88
C PRO A 108 -23.15 -27.42 -8.57
N THR A 109 -23.82 -27.65 -9.69
CA THR A 109 -24.58 -26.61 -10.41
C THR A 109 -25.82 -26.14 -9.66
N SER A 110 -26.32 -26.93 -8.69
CA SER A 110 -27.51 -26.60 -7.91
C SER A 110 -27.30 -25.31 -7.10
N GLY A 111 -28.22 -24.35 -7.24
CA GLY A 111 -28.15 -23.06 -6.54
C GLY A 111 -27.13 -22.08 -7.07
N ILE A 112 -26.44 -22.39 -8.18
CA ILE A 112 -25.49 -21.46 -8.81
C ILE A 112 -26.24 -20.46 -9.69
N THR A 113 -26.19 -19.19 -9.32
CA THR A 113 -26.52 -18.05 -10.20
C THR A 113 -25.25 -17.40 -10.72
N SER A 114 -24.40 -16.92 -9.81
CA SER A 114 -23.05 -16.43 -10.10
C SER A 114 -22.21 -16.56 -8.83
N LYS A 115 -21.08 -17.26 -8.91
CA LYS A 115 -20.21 -17.52 -7.76
C LYS A 115 -18.74 -17.41 -8.18
N ALA A 116 -17.97 -16.65 -7.41
CA ALA A 116 -16.50 -16.67 -7.49
C ALA A 116 -15.98 -17.94 -6.80
N VAL A 117 -15.21 -18.74 -7.52
CA VAL A 117 -14.61 -19.99 -7.05
C VAL A 117 -13.09 -19.79 -6.91
N TYR A 118 -12.57 -20.11 -5.73
CA TYR A 118 -11.14 -20.03 -5.44
C TYR A 118 -10.43 -21.30 -5.91
N MET A 119 -9.47 -21.13 -6.83
CA MET A 119 -8.76 -22.22 -7.49
C MET A 119 -7.44 -22.57 -6.76
N LEU A 120 -6.81 -23.70 -7.14
CA LEU A 120 -5.55 -24.13 -6.54
C LEU A 120 -4.36 -23.22 -6.87
N ASP A 121 -4.44 -22.46 -7.96
CA ASP A 121 -3.47 -21.40 -8.31
C ASP A 121 -3.70 -20.08 -7.57
N LYS A 122 -4.66 -20.07 -6.62
CA LYS A 122 -5.08 -18.90 -5.82
C LYS A 122 -5.80 -17.80 -6.61
N LYS A 123 -6.31 -18.11 -7.81
CA LYS A 123 -7.14 -17.21 -8.61
C LYS A 123 -8.62 -17.40 -8.30
N PHE A 124 -9.42 -16.38 -8.62
CA PHE A 124 -10.88 -16.50 -8.63
C PHE A 124 -11.39 -16.63 -10.05
N LEU A 125 -12.19 -17.68 -10.30
CA LEU A 125 -12.91 -17.87 -11.55
C LEU A 125 -14.42 -17.83 -11.30
N THR A 126 -15.15 -17.23 -12.24
CA THR A 126 -16.61 -17.12 -12.11
C THR A 126 -17.29 -18.38 -12.61
N PHE A 127 -18.08 -19.01 -11.73
CA PHE A 127 -19.02 -20.07 -12.05
C PHE A 127 -20.44 -19.47 -12.07
N LYS A 128 -21.10 -19.47 -13.22
CA LYS A 128 -22.42 -18.83 -13.35
C LYS A 128 -23.38 -19.58 -14.26
N SER A 129 -24.69 -19.42 -14.01
CA SER A 129 -25.76 -19.80 -14.90
C SER A 129 -25.98 -18.72 -15.95
N THR A 130 -26.18 -19.11 -17.21
CA THR A 130 -26.49 -18.25 -18.34
C THR A 130 -27.64 -18.84 -19.14
N GLU A 131 -28.19 -18.11 -20.10
CA GLU A 131 -29.25 -18.63 -21.01
C GLU A 131 -28.78 -19.85 -21.82
N ALA A 132 -27.49 -19.94 -22.16
CA ALA A 132 -26.88 -21.05 -22.87
C ALA A 132 -26.51 -22.25 -21.99
N GLY A 133 -26.68 -22.14 -20.66
CA GLY A 133 -26.31 -23.16 -19.68
C GLY A 133 -25.30 -22.61 -18.64
N PHE A 134 -24.60 -23.51 -17.95
CA PHE A 134 -23.61 -23.11 -16.98
C PHE A 134 -22.26 -22.80 -17.67
N THR A 135 -21.58 -21.78 -17.19
CA THR A 135 -20.24 -21.41 -17.65
C THR A 135 -19.27 -21.32 -16.48
N PHE A 136 -18.03 -21.69 -16.71
CA PHE A 136 -16.93 -21.56 -15.76
C PHE A 136 -15.75 -20.85 -16.42
N GLY A 137 -15.28 -19.74 -15.84
CA GLY A 137 -14.26 -18.90 -16.45
C GLY A 137 -14.57 -18.43 -17.87
N GLY A 138 -15.88 -18.26 -18.18
CA GLY A 138 -16.36 -17.90 -19.51
C GLY A 138 -16.51 -19.07 -20.49
N LYS A 139 -16.11 -20.31 -20.10
CA LYS A 139 -16.26 -21.52 -20.93
C LYS A 139 -17.52 -22.27 -20.58
N LEU A 140 -18.25 -22.75 -21.61
CA LEU A 140 -19.49 -23.50 -21.44
C LEU A 140 -19.20 -24.88 -20.84
N LEU A 141 -20.03 -25.30 -19.86
CA LEU A 141 -20.02 -26.68 -19.37
C LEU A 141 -20.74 -27.59 -20.38
N LEU A 142 -19.99 -28.60 -20.85
CA LEU A 142 -20.55 -29.64 -21.74
C LEU A 142 -21.22 -30.75 -20.95
N LYS A 143 -20.68 -31.07 -19.77
CA LYS A 143 -21.26 -32.07 -18.85
C LYS A 143 -21.02 -31.56 -17.42
N SER A 144 -22.03 -31.70 -16.57
CA SER A 144 -22.00 -31.20 -15.20
C SER A 144 -22.34 -32.27 -14.18
N ASN A 145 -21.89 -32.07 -12.93
CA ASN A 145 -22.25 -32.84 -11.75
C ASN A 145 -21.97 -34.35 -11.86
N THR A 146 -20.87 -34.75 -12.53
CA THR A 146 -20.43 -36.14 -12.43
C THR A 146 -19.83 -36.36 -11.04
N ALA A 147 -20.55 -37.08 -10.19
CA ALA A 147 -20.07 -37.40 -8.84
C ALA A 147 -19.07 -38.55 -8.89
N THR A 148 -18.00 -38.43 -8.16
CA THR A 148 -16.92 -39.41 -7.97
C THR A 148 -16.75 -39.68 -6.48
N SER A 149 -15.91 -40.67 -6.11
CA SER A 149 -15.72 -41.02 -4.70
C SER A 149 -15.12 -39.90 -3.85
N ASN A 150 -14.45 -38.93 -4.47
CA ASN A 150 -13.76 -37.84 -3.78
C ASN A 150 -14.03 -36.45 -4.40
N GLY A 151 -15.14 -36.27 -5.13
CA GLY A 151 -15.48 -34.94 -5.61
C GLY A 151 -16.43 -34.90 -6.80
N ILE A 152 -16.45 -33.73 -7.43
CA ILE A 152 -17.32 -33.43 -8.58
C ILE A 152 -16.46 -33.12 -9.81
N LEU A 153 -16.84 -33.73 -10.93
CA LEU A 153 -16.27 -33.42 -12.24
C LEU A 153 -17.30 -32.66 -13.09
N HIS A 154 -16.87 -31.55 -13.63
CA HIS A 154 -17.50 -30.87 -14.76
C HIS A 154 -16.61 -30.96 -15.98
N THR A 155 -17.20 -31.05 -17.16
CA THR A 155 -16.47 -31.02 -18.42
C THR A 155 -16.74 -29.69 -19.10
N VAL A 156 -15.70 -28.99 -19.55
CA VAL A 156 -15.80 -27.68 -20.19
C VAL A 156 -15.28 -27.73 -21.63
N GLU A 157 -15.83 -26.88 -22.50
CA GLU A 157 -15.54 -26.84 -23.94
C GLU A 157 -14.07 -26.53 -24.28
N GLY A 158 -13.34 -25.86 -23.36
CA GLY A 158 -11.95 -25.50 -23.57
C GLY A 158 -11.28 -25.09 -22.27
N PHE A 159 -9.94 -24.97 -22.32
CA PHE A 159 -9.21 -24.53 -21.14
C PHE A 159 -9.40 -23.04 -20.87
N ILE A 160 -9.29 -22.70 -19.59
CA ILE A 160 -9.32 -21.33 -19.11
C ILE A 160 -7.84 -20.91 -18.97
N PRO A 161 -7.38 -19.90 -19.73
CA PRO A 161 -6.00 -19.49 -19.68
C PRO A 161 -5.67 -18.92 -18.29
N TYR A 162 -4.46 -19.23 -17.83
CA TYR A 162 -3.93 -18.62 -16.63
C TYR A 162 -3.74 -17.11 -16.86
N SER A 163 -4.23 -16.31 -15.91
CA SER A 163 -4.02 -14.87 -15.91
C SER A 163 -3.13 -14.48 -14.73
N SER A 164 -1.99 -13.87 -15.00
CA SER A 164 -1.12 -13.35 -13.95
C SER A 164 -1.79 -12.22 -13.19
N ASN A 165 -1.55 -12.12 -11.87
CA ASN A 165 -1.80 -10.90 -11.13
C ASN A 165 -0.66 -9.90 -11.37
N LEU A 166 -0.79 -8.72 -10.79
CA LEU A 166 0.17 -7.63 -10.99
C LEU A 166 1.59 -7.99 -10.52
N TRP A 167 1.71 -8.70 -9.39
CA TRP A 167 2.99 -9.18 -8.88
C TRP A 167 3.65 -10.19 -9.81
N GLU A 168 2.92 -11.21 -10.21
CA GLU A 168 3.41 -12.26 -11.13
C GLU A 168 3.75 -11.68 -12.51
N PHE A 169 2.94 -10.73 -13.00
CA PHE A 169 3.21 -10.04 -14.26
C PHE A 169 4.55 -9.31 -14.23
N ILE A 170 4.83 -8.55 -13.15
CA ILE A 170 6.14 -7.90 -12.96
C ILE A 170 7.26 -8.95 -12.93
N GLY A 171 7.02 -10.09 -12.29
CA GLY A 171 7.99 -11.17 -12.17
C GLY A 171 8.34 -11.89 -13.47
N LYS A 172 7.37 -11.98 -14.40
CA LYS A 172 7.48 -12.78 -15.65
C LYS A 172 7.75 -11.92 -16.91
N THR A 173 7.46 -10.60 -16.86
CA THR A 173 7.50 -9.74 -18.05
C THR A 173 8.92 -9.25 -18.35
N PRO A 174 9.48 -9.55 -19.55
CA PRO A 174 10.76 -9.01 -19.99
C PRO A 174 10.75 -7.48 -20.03
N GLY A 175 11.87 -6.85 -19.69
CA GLY A 175 12.00 -5.39 -19.70
C GLY A 175 11.52 -4.70 -18.42
N LEU A 176 10.97 -5.43 -17.43
CA LEU A 176 10.66 -4.93 -16.10
C LEU A 176 11.71 -5.34 -15.04
N ASP A 177 12.91 -5.75 -15.46
CA ASP A 177 13.92 -6.35 -14.59
C ASP A 177 14.36 -5.45 -13.44
N SER A 178 14.47 -4.15 -13.68
CA SER A 178 14.86 -3.17 -12.66
C SER A 178 13.79 -3.01 -11.58
N LEU A 179 12.52 -2.92 -11.98
CA LEU A 179 11.37 -2.86 -11.08
C LEU A 179 11.24 -4.17 -10.29
N LYS A 180 11.30 -5.31 -10.99
CA LYS A 180 11.31 -6.65 -10.40
C LYS A 180 12.41 -6.79 -9.36
N ALA A 181 13.67 -6.49 -9.73
CA ALA A 181 14.80 -6.62 -8.83
C ALA A 181 14.61 -5.83 -7.54
N TYR A 182 14.08 -4.60 -7.62
CA TYR A 182 13.81 -3.81 -6.44
C TYR A 182 12.69 -4.40 -5.57
N LEU A 183 11.52 -4.68 -6.15
CA LEU A 183 10.37 -5.18 -5.41
C LEU A 183 10.64 -6.56 -4.77
N TYR A 184 11.21 -7.49 -5.54
CA TYR A 184 11.44 -8.86 -5.10
C TYR A 184 12.59 -8.96 -4.07
N SER A 185 13.61 -8.07 -4.13
CA SER A 185 14.70 -8.05 -3.15
C SER A 185 14.25 -7.69 -1.73
N GLN A 186 13.07 -7.10 -1.58
CA GLN A 186 12.50 -6.73 -0.28
C GLN A 186 11.57 -7.81 0.29
N SER A 187 11.39 -8.91 -0.45
CA SER A 187 10.51 -10.02 -0.04
C SER A 187 11.23 -10.96 0.91
N THR A 188 10.54 -11.39 1.95
CA THR A 188 10.98 -12.43 2.88
C THR A 188 9.84 -13.42 3.11
N ASN A 189 10.21 -14.68 3.30
CA ASN A 189 9.31 -15.73 3.74
C ASN A 189 9.58 -16.00 5.21
N LEU A 190 8.62 -15.71 6.07
CA LEU A 190 8.72 -15.91 7.50
C LEU A 190 8.01 -17.20 7.89
N PHE A 191 8.70 -18.06 8.64
CA PHE A 191 8.09 -19.24 9.23
C PHE A 191 7.19 -18.79 10.40
N ASP A 192 5.91 -19.14 10.33
CA ASP A 192 4.94 -18.84 11.39
C ASP A 192 4.81 -20.05 12.33
N LEU A 193 5.61 -20.05 13.39
CA LEU A 193 5.59 -21.12 14.39
C LEU A 193 4.23 -21.20 15.12
N ALA A 194 3.54 -20.09 15.30
CA ALA A 194 2.29 -20.06 16.06
C ALA A 194 1.12 -20.76 15.32
N HIS A 195 1.14 -20.75 14.00
CA HIS A 195 0.13 -21.38 13.15
C HIS A 195 0.62 -22.66 12.45
N SER A 196 1.89 -23.01 12.63
CA SER A 196 2.46 -24.27 12.11
C SER A 196 2.19 -25.42 13.07
N VAL A 197 1.91 -26.61 12.53
CA VAL A 197 1.63 -27.81 13.33
C VAL A 197 2.85 -28.71 13.32
N GLU A 198 3.35 -29.07 14.50
CA GLU A 198 4.41 -30.09 14.60
C GLU A 198 3.84 -31.44 14.23
N ILE A 199 4.45 -32.09 13.22
CA ILE A 199 4.00 -33.37 12.66
C ILE A 199 4.95 -34.54 13.04
N GLY A 200 6.03 -34.26 13.75
CA GLY A 200 6.99 -35.27 14.21
C GLY A 200 8.39 -34.71 14.35
N THR A 201 9.36 -35.63 14.44
CA THR A 201 10.79 -35.32 14.51
C THR A 201 11.55 -36.00 13.37
N ASN A 202 12.59 -35.35 12.85
CA ASN A 202 13.49 -35.96 11.87
C ASN A 202 14.50 -36.92 12.54
N THR A 203 15.35 -37.54 11.74
CA THR A 203 16.39 -38.48 12.22
C THR A 203 17.43 -37.82 13.14
N GLN A 204 17.48 -36.49 13.19
CA GLN A 204 18.36 -35.68 14.04
C GLN A 204 17.63 -35.14 15.28
N HIS A 205 16.43 -35.66 15.59
CA HIS A 205 15.57 -35.26 16.71
C HIS A 205 15.12 -33.79 16.66
N GLN A 206 15.08 -33.17 15.49
CA GLN A 206 14.55 -31.82 15.29
C GLN A 206 13.06 -31.90 14.91
N ALA A 207 12.26 -31.00 15.45
CA ALA A 207 10.84 -30.90 15.15
C ALA A 207 10.61 -30.64 13.65
N VAL A 208 9.70 -31.40 13.06
CA VAL A 208 9.21 -31.22 11.67
C VAL A 208 7.82 -30.67 11.74
N TYR A 209 7.58 -29.60 10.99
CA TYR A 209 6.30 -28.89 10.99
C TYR A 209 5.58 -29.01 9.64
N ASP A 210 4.25 -29.13 9.68
CA ASP A 210 3.40 -28.68 8.58
C ASP A 210 3.42 -27.14 8.64
N SER A 211 4.28 -26.56 7.79
CA SER A 211 4.76 -25.20 7.96
C SER A 211 3.82 -24.19 7.36
N VAL A 212 3.38 -23.22 8.13
CA VAL A 212 2.77 -21.99 7.63
C VAL A 212 3.86 -20.97 7.34
N ILE A 213 3.93 -20.52 6.10
CA ILE A 213 4.89 -19.50 5.66
C ILE A 213 4.15 -18.21 5.35
N ILE A 214 4.53 -17.15 6.04
CA ILE A 214 3.99 -15.80 5.80
C ILE A 214 4.94 -15.07 4.84
N PHE A 215 4.40 -14.69 3.68
CA PHE A 215 5.08 -13.78 2.77
C PHE A 215 5.02 -12.35 3.33
N SER A 216 6.16 -11.69 3.44
CA SER A 216 6.28 -10.32 3.91
C SER A 216 7.10 -9.49 2.94
N ASN A 217 6.61 -8.28 2.63
CA ASN A 217 7.34 -7.32 1.81
C ASN A 217 6.96 -5.89 2.25
N PRO A 218 7.87 -5.15 2.91
CA PRO A 218 7.58 -3.82 3.45
C PRO A 218 7.28 -2.77 2.38
N ILE A 219 7.61 -3.01 1.11
CA ILE A 219 7.22 -2.13 0.01
C ILE A 219 5.76 -2.34 -0.33
N LEU A 220 5.29 -3.61 -0.39
CA LEU A 220 3.88 -3.92 -0.63
C LEU A 220 2.97 -3.42 0.49
N ASP A 221 3.45 -3.35 1.73
CA ASP A 221 2.71 -2.75 2.84
C ASP A 221 2.44 -1.24 2.61
N LYS A 222 3.30 -0.58 1.83
CA LYS A 222 3.14 0.83 1.48
C LYS A 222 2.32 1.04 0.21
N ILE A 223 2.62 0.30 -0.86
CA ILE A 223 2.02 0.53 -2.19
C ILE A 223 0.76 -0.31 -2.46
N GLY A 224 0.42 -1.23 -1.54
CA GLY A 224 -0.70 -2.17 -1.67
C GLY A 224 -0.25 -3.58 -1.99
N GLN A 225 -1.05 -4.54 -1.52
CA GLN A 225 -0.79 -5.98 -1.62
C GLN A 225 -1.14 -6.49 -3.04
N ILE A 226 -0.33 -6.11 -4.03
CA ILE A 226 -0.56 -6.38 -5.46
C ILE A 226 -0.45 -7.86 -5.87
N GLN A 227 -0.06 -8.74 -4.94
CA GLN A 227 0.01 -10.19 -5.13
C GLN A 227 -1.30 -10.92 -4.77
N ILE A 228 -2.25 -10.25 -4.12
CA ILE A 228 -3.53 -10.87 -3.72
C ILE A 228 -4.63 -10.55 -4.72
N GLU A 229 -5.59 -11.50 -4.83
CA GLU A 229 -6.68 -11.42 -5.79
C GLU A 229 -7.92 -10.66 -5.28
N ASP A 230 -8.01 -10.39 -3.99
CA ASP A 230 -9.17 -9.76 -3.34
C ASP A 230 -9.30 -8.25 -3.59
N SER A 231 -8.34 -7.67 -4.29
CA SER A 231 -8.30 -6.23 -4.59
C SER A 231 -7.99 -5.99 -6.06
N THR A 232 -8.60 -4.97 -6.62
CA THR A 232 -8.38 -4.57 -8.01
C THR A 232 -7.45 -3.37 -8.07
N PHE A 233 -6.41 -3.48 -8.90
CA PHE A 233 -5.38 -2.46 -9.06
C PHE A 233 -5.23 -2.03 -10.53
N ALA A 234 -4.85 -0.76 -10.72
CA ALA A 234 -4.19 -0.32 -11.93
C ALA A 234 -2.79 0.15 -11.56
N ALA A 235 -1.79 -0.25 -12.33
CA ALA A 235 -0.41 0.14 -12.07
C ALA A 235 0.29 0.63 -13.33
N ILE A 236 1.08 1.70 -13.18
CA ILE A 236 1.97 2.20 -14.22
C ILE A 236 3.33 1.57 -13.97
N LEU A 237 3.80 0.76 -14.90
CA LEU A 237 5.03 0.00 -14.75
C LEU A 237 6.13 0.55 -15.65
N PRO A 238 7.15 1.22 -15.10
CA PRO A 238 8.29 1.67 -15.87
C PRO A 238 9.11 0.48 -16.37
N ASN A 239 9.37 0.42 -17.67
CA ASN A 239 10.36 -0.50 -18.21
C ASN A 239 11.78 -0.07 -17.77
N ASN A 240 12.81 -0.87 -18.11
CA ASN A 240 14.19 -0.60 -17.70
C ASN A 240 14.70 0.78 -18.18
N THR A 241 14.24 1.26 -19.32
CA THR A 241 14.60 2.58 -19.87
C THR A 241 13.98 3.70 -19.04
N ALA A 242 12.66 3.62 -18.81
CA ALA A 242 11.94 4.58 -17.97
C ALA A 242 12.48 4.60 -16.54
N TRP A 243 12.76 3.42 -15.97
CA TRP A 243 13.36 3.27 -14.65
C TRP A 243 14.68 4.03 -14.53
N THR A 244 15.61 3.78 -15.48
CA THR A 244 16.92 4.42 -15.48
C THR A 244 16.81 5.94 -15.61
N LYS A 245 15.92 6.41 -16.50
CA LYS A 245 15.69 7.84 -16.72
C LYS A 245 15.18 8.53 -15.46
N VAL A 246 14.11 8.00 -14.84
CA VAL A 246 13.52 8.60 -13.65
C VAL A 246 14.43 8.48 -12.43
N TYR A 247 15.16 7.35 -12.27
CA TYR A 247 16.16 7.20 -11.23
C TYR A 247 17.22 8.29 -11.31
N ASN A 248 17.77 8.56 -12.49
CA ASN A 248 18.77 9.61 -12.69
C ASN A 248 18.21 11.02 -12.45
N GLN A 249 16.94 11.24 -12.75
CA GLN A 249 16.27 12.51 -12.52
C GLN A 249 16.15 12.83 -11.03
N ILE A 250 15.76 11.86 -10.19
CA ILE A 250 15.39 12.12 -8.80
C ILE A 250 16.45 11.76 -7.76
N LYS A 251 17.49 10.97 -8.12
CA LYS A 251 18.52 10.53 -7.14
C LYS A 251 19.21 11.66 -6.40
N SER A 252 19.37 12.83 -7.03
CA SER A 252 20.00 14.01 -6.42
C SER A 252 19.19 14.56 -5.25
N ASN A 253 17.85 14.37 -5.26
CA ASN A 253 16.97 14.80 -4.17
C ASN A 253 17.10 13.93 -2.91
N TYR A 254 17.71 12.76 -3.02
CA TYR A 254 17.88 11.80 -1.92
C TYR A 254 19.33 11.65 -1.46
N LYS A 255 20.17 12.66 -1.69
CA LYS A 255 21.57 12.63 -1.25
C LYS A 255 21.62 12.43 0.26
N THR A 256 22.25 11.34 0.69
CA THR A 256 22.29 10.89 2.09
C THR A 256 23.70 10.97 2.64
N LEU A 257 23.85 11.35 3.90
CA LEU A 257 25.14 11.38 4.58
C LEU A 257 25.78 9.99 4.68
N PRO A 258 27.12 9.86 4.60
CA PRO A 258 27.80 8.58 4.78
C PRO A 258 27.43 7.85 6.07
N LYS A 259 27.32 8.58 7.19
CA LYS A 259 26.91 8.02 8.50
C LYS A 259 25.49 7.47 8.52
N ASP A 260 24.62 7.95 7.63
CA ASP A 260 23.21 7.57 7.52
C ASP A 260 22.98 6.57 6.36
N GLY A 261 24.04 5.90 5.89
CA GLY A 261 24.02 4.89 4.85
C GLY A 261 24.49 5.34 3.47
N GLY A 262 24.79 6.63 3.29
CA GLY A 262 25.41 7.18 2.08
C GLY A 262 24.73 6.82 0.78
N VAL A 263 25.50 6.41 -0.23
CA VAL A 263 25.02 6.06 -1.58
C VAL A 263 24.06 4.87 -1.56
N ALA A 264 24.25 3.92 -0.65
CA ALA A 264 23.34 2.76 -0.54
C ALA A 264 21.94 3.19 -0.10
N GLN A 265 21.84 4.03 0.94
CA GLN A 265 20.55 4.55 1.39
C GLN A 265 19.94 5.53 0.38
N GLN A 266 20.74 6.38 -0.27
CA GLN A 266 20.28 7.21 -1.38
C GLN A 266 19.61 6.39 -2.48
N ARG A 267 20.22 5.26 -2.85
CA ARG A 267 19.66 4.33 -3.85
C ARG A 267 18.30 3.79 -3.40
N LEU A 268 18.19 3.30 -2.17
CA LEU A 268 16.94 2.75 -1.63
C LEU A 268 15.83 3.80 -1.59
N ASN A 269 16.12 4.99 -1.10
CA ASN A 269 15.16 6.09 -1.03
C ASN A 269 14.69 6.52 -2.43
N THR A 270 15.62 6.59 -3.39
CA THR A 270 15.30 6.91 -4.79
C THR A 270 14.39 5.86 -5.42
N GLN A 271 14.69 4.58 -5.22
CA GLN A 271 13.88 3.47 -5.74
C GLN A 271 12.48 3.45 -5.11
N LEU A 272 12.38 3.70 -3.80
CA LEU A 272 11.10 3.83 -3.12
C LEU A 272 10.29 5.00 -3.70
N ALA A 273 10.92 6.15 -3.94
CA ALA A 273 10.25 7.32 -4.52
C ALA A 273 9.69 7.05 -5.93
N ILE A 274 10.32 6.17 -6.71
CA ILE A 274 9.78 5.73 -8.00
C ILE A 274 8.51 4.91 -7.81
N VAL A 275 8.53 3.91 -6.91
CA VAL A 275 7.45 2.91 -6.84
C VAL A 275 6.25 3.37 -6.02
N GLN A 276 6.44 4.28 -5.06
CA GLN A 276 5.38 4.66 -4.10
C GLN A 276 4.11 5.18 -4.76
N ASN A 277 4.18 5.70 -5.98
CA ASN A 277 3.04 6.29 -6.69
C ASN A 277 2.62 5.53 -7.94
N LEU A 278 3.15 4.31 -8.16
CA LEU A 278 2.83 3.52 -9.35
C LEU A 278 1.47 2.84 -9.29
N VAL A 279 0.90 2.63 -8.09
CA VAL A 279 -0.26 1.76 -7.87
C VAL A 279 -1.49 2.57 -7.46
N PHE A 280 -2.62 2.25 -8.08
CA PHE A 280 -3.94 2.83 -7.84
C PHE A 280 -4.92 1.70 -7.52
N LYS A 281 -5.77 1.84 -6.48
CA LYS A 281 -6.74 0.83 -6.08
C LYS A 281 -8.13 1.21 -6.56
N PHE A 282 -8.87 0.25 -7.11
CA PHE A 282 -10.24 0.41 -7.62
C PHE A 282 -11.18 -0.60 -6.99
N LYS A 283 -12.49 -0.39 -7.21
CA LYS A 283 -13.52 -1.28 -6.67
C LYS A 283 -13.87 -2.43 -7.63
N ASP A 284 -13.66 -2.26 -8.94
CA ASP A 284 -14.04 -3.22 -9.96
C ASP A 284 -13.09 -3.20 -11.17
N LEU A 285 -13.27 -4.15 -12.08
CA LEU A 285 -12.47 -4.29 -13.30
C LEU A 285 -12.89 -3.39 -14.48
N ASN A 286 -13.83 -2.45 -14.27
CA ASN A 286 -14.27 -1.52 -15.31
C ASN A 286 -13.49 -0.20 -15.32
N PHE A 287 -12.24 -0.24 -14.92
CA PHE A 287 -11.39 0.93 -14.85
C PHE A 287 -10.93 1.39 -16.23
N ASP A 288 -11.18 2.66 -16.53
CA ASP A 288 -10.56 3.40 -17.61
C ASP A 288 -10.01 4.73 -17.05
N PRO A 289 -8.68 4.97 -17.11
CA PRO A 289 -8.08 6.18 -16.56
C PRO A 289 -8.59 7.47 -17.20
N VAL A 290 -9.08 7.41 -18.44
CA VAL A 290 -9.63 8.58 -19.15
C VAL A 290 -10.94 9.08 -18.52
N MET A 291 -11.65 8.22 -17.79
CA MET A 291 -12.92 8.54 -17.13
C MET A 291 -12.77 9.33 -15.82
N TYR A 292 -11.55 9.58 -15.37
CA TYR A 292 -11.29 10.24 -14.08
C TYR A 292 -10.54 11.56 -14.28
N ASP A 293 -11.05 12.64 -13.72
CA ASP A 293 -10.36 13.95 -13.70
C ASP A 293 -9.10 13.90 -12.84
N SER A 294 -9.11 13.06 -11.81
CA SER A 294 -7.96 12.84 -10.93
C SER A 294 -7.90 11.41 -10.44
N LEU A 295 -6.68 10.93 -10.14
CA LEU A 295 -6.42 9.64 -9.52
C LEU A 295 -5.59 9.83 -8.27
N THR A 296 -5.96 9.10 -7.22
CA THR A 296 -5.19 9.03 -5.98
C THR A 296 -4.45 7.71 -5.93
N SER A 297 -3.12 7.77 -5.79
CA SER A 297 -2.29 6.57 -5.58
C SER A 297 -2.61 5.93 -4.22
N THR A 298 -2.21 4.67 -4.05
CA THR A 298 -2.35 3.96 -2.77
C THR A 298 -1.61 4.63 -1.61
N THR A 299 -0.64 5.48 -1.91
CA THR A 299 0.13 6.28 -0.92
C THR A 299 -0.45 7.67 -0.67
N GLY A 300 -1.56 8.03 -1.34
CA GLY A 300 -2.28 9.29 -1.12
C GLY A 300 -1.89 10.44 -2.05
N SER A 301 -0.95 10.27 -2.96
CA SER A 301 -0.62 11.30 -3.96
C SER A 301 -1.73 11.44 -5.00
N VAL A 302 -2.11 12.70 -5.32
CA VAL A 302 -3.21 13.01 -6.25
C VAL A 302 -2.64 13.54 -7.56
N PHE A 303 -3.04 12.94 -8.67
CA PHE A 303 -2.58 13.27 -10.02
C PHE A 303 -3.73 13.85 -10.85
N ARG A 304 -3.47 14.99 -11.51
CA ARG A 304 -4.41 15.69 -12.40
C ARG A 304 -3.72 16.24 -13.64
N PRO A 305 -4.25 16.02 -14.86
CA PRO A 305 -5.32 15.07 -15.20
C PRO A 305 -4.82 13.62 -15.13
N SER A 306 -5.72 12.70 -14.83
CA SER A 306 -5.38 11.27 -14.70
C SER A 306 -4.86 10.65 -16.00
N SER A 307 -5.47 11.01 -17.14
CA SER A 307 -5.14 10.47 -18.46
C SER A 307 -3.68 10.66 -18.86
N TYR A 308 -3.07 11.76 -18.45
CA TYR A 308 -1.68 12.09 -18.74
C TYR A 308 -0.68 11.03 -18.21
N LEU A 309 -0.99 10.39 -17.09
CA LEU A 309 -0.12 9.39 -16.47
C LEU A 309 0.04 8.13 -17.33
N PHE A 310 -1.02 7.77 -18.07
CA PHE A 310 -1.10 6.52 -18.83
C PHE A 310 -0.80 6.70 -20.32
N GLU A 311 -0.60 7.95 -20.75
CA GLU A 311 -0.34 8.27 -22.15
C GLU A 311 0.94 7.61 -22.66
N GLY A 312 0.84 6.93 -23.81
CA GLY A 312 1.96 6.20 -24.42
C GLY A 312 2.29 4.86 -23.74
N SER A 313 1.49 4.41 -22.77
CA SER A 313 1.67 3.10 -22.14
C SER A 313 0.92 1.99 -22.88
N THR A 314 1.39 0.76 -22.74
CA THR A 314 0.72 -0.45 -23.24
C THR A 314 -0.08 -1.08 -22.09
N LYS A 315 -1.41 -1.21 -22.29
CA LYS A 315 -2.33 -1.81 -21.31
C LYS A 315 -2.31 -3.33 -21.40
N HIS A 316 -2.20 -3.99 -20.24
CA HIS A 316 -2.35 -5.42 -20.05
C HIS A 316 -3.46 -5.69 -19.03
N ILE A 317 -4.34 -6.66 -19.34
CA ILE A 317 -5.41 -7.11 -18.44
C ILE A 317 -4.86 -8.27 -17.61
N LEU A 318 -5.05 -8.19 -16.29
CA LEU A 318 -4.55 -9.14 -15.31
C LEU A 318 -5.69 -9.71 -14.47
N SER A 319 -5.43 -10.77 -13.69
CA SER A 319 -6.46 -11.38 -12.83
C SER A 319 -6.95 -10.40 -11.74
N ASN A 320 -6.09 -9.54 -11.23
CA ASN A 320 -6.43 -8.55 -10.19
C ASN A 320 -6.32 -7.10 -10.69
N GLY A 321 -6.52 -6.84 -12.00
CA GLY A 321 -6.60 -5.50 -12.54
C GLY A 321 -5.84 -5.25 -13.83
N PHE A 322 -5.10 -4.14 -13.88
CA PHE A 322 -4.45 -3.66 -15.12
C PHE A 322 -3.01 -3.25 -14.87
N ALA A 323 -2.12 -3.63 -15.78
CA ALA A 323 -0.77 -3.09 -15.89
C ALA A 323 -0.65 -2.19 -17.12
N TYR A 324 -0.04 -1.02 -16.94
CA TYR A 324 0.29 -0.07 -18.01
C TYR A 324 1.81 0.05 -18.11
N VAL A 325 2.42 -0.67 -19.03
CA VAL A 325 3.87 -0.66 -19.23
C VAL A 325 4.26 0.56 -20.04
N THR A 326 5.22 1.35 -19.54
CA THR A 326 5.65 2.60 -20.17
C THR A 326 7.17 2.70 -20.27
N ASP A 327 7.66 3.37 -21.30
CA ASP A 327 9.06 3.79 -21.47
C ASP A 327 9.36 5.18 -20.89
N SER A 328 8.33 5.88 -20.39
CA SER A 328 8.45 7.20 -19.78
C SER A 328 7.43 7.41 -18.66
N LEU A 329 7.91 7.52 -17.41
CA LEU A 329 7.06 7.94 -16.30
C LEU A 329 6.78 9.44 -16.39
N ARG A 330 5.49 9.79 -16.38
CA ARG A 330 5.02 11.17 -16.55
C ARG A 330 4.62 11.84 -15.24
N PHE A 331 5.23 11.44 -14.13
CA PHE A 331 4.99 12.11 -12.85
C PHE A 331 5.66 13.47 -12.80
N LYS A 332 4.91 14.49 -12.41
CA LYS A 332 5.49 15.78 -12.03
C LYS A 332 6.09 15.66 -10.64
N ALA A 333 7.23 16.30 -10.41
CA ALA A 333 7.91 16.29 -9.12
C ALA A 333 6.98 16.73 -7.97
N ALA A 334 6.24 17.82 -8.18
CA ALA A 334 5.31 18.38 -7.20
C ALA A 334 4.12 17.47 -6.84
N ASP A 335 3.71 16.58 -7.76
CA ASP A 335 2.59 15.66 -7.53
C ASP A 335 3.08 14.33 -6.93
N SER A 336 4.39 14.06 -6.92
CA SER A 336 4.96 12.77 -6.54
C SER A 336 6.01 12.89 -5.42
N TRP A 337 7.30 12.98 -5.77
CA TRP A 337 8.38 12.86 -4.79
C TRP A 337 8.78 14.18 -4.13
N GLN A 338 8.47 15.33 -4.73
CA GLN A 338 8.89 16.65 -4.27
C GLN A 338 7.69 17.55 -3.94
N GLN A 339 6.78 17.02 -3.12
CA GLN A 339 5.61 17.75 -2.64
C GLN A 339 6.03 18.81 -1.60
N PRO A 340 5.24 19.89 -1.43
CA PRO A 340 5.42 20.83 -0.33
C PRO A 340 5.37 20.10 1.03
N ILE A 341 6.25 20.49 1.95
CA ILE A 341 6.30 19.95 3.31
C ILE A 341 5.56 20.92 4.23
N VAL A 342 4.41 20.49 4.76
CA VAL A 342 3.61 21.28 5.71
C VAL A 342 3.82 20.71 7.11
N VAL A 343 4.16 21.59 8.05
CA VAL A 343 4.26 21.27 9.48
C VAL A 343 3.20 22.10 10.20
N GLU A 344 2.07 21.46 10.50
CA GLU A 344 0.99 22.06 11.27
C GLU A 344 1.47 22.45 12.66
N ALA A 345 1.20 23.70 13.06
CA ALA A 345 1.78 24.23 14.29
C ALA A 345 1.22 23.58 15.55
N GLU A 346 0.01 23.05 15.52
CA GLU A 346 -0.57 22.29 16.63
C GLU A 346 -0.03 20.87 16.75
N ASN A 347 0.56 20.30 15.67
CA ASN A 347 1.05 18.93 15.66
C ASN A 347 2.41 18.82 16.37
N SER A 348 2.46 18.02 17.45
CA SER A 348 3.66 17.77 18.25
C SER A 348 4.33 16.41 18.01
N ASN A 349 3.92 15.66 16.99
CA ASN A 349 4.40 14.30 16.72
C ASN A 349 5.92 14.20 16.54
N TYR A 350 6.54 15.28 16.10
CA TYR A 350 8.01 15.34 15.86
C TYR A 350 8.78 15.96 17.02
N GLY A 351 8.14 16.12 18.19
CA GLY A 351 8.67 16.86 19.31
C GLY A 351 8.60 18.37 19.08
N ARG A 352 8.68 19.14 20.15
CA ARG A 352 8.70 20.59 20.07
C ARG A 352 9.46 21.14 21.26
N ASN A 353 10.47 21.93 20.99
CA ASN A 353 11.17 22.69 22.00
C ASN A 353 10.63 24.13 22.01
N TYR A 354 10.48 24.70 23.21
CA TYR A 354 10.09 26.08 23.40
C TYR A 354 10.79 26.65 24.64
N PHE A 355 11.05 27.94 24.59
CA PHE A 355 11.79 28.60 25.66
C PHE A 355 11.06 29.87 26.07
N PHE A 356 10.95 30.08 27.36
CA PHE A 356 10.24 31.22 27.98
C PHE A 356 8.81 31.39 27.48
N SER A 357 8.18 30.27 27.13
CA SER A 357 6.87 30.19 26.49
C SER A 357 5.93 29.27 27.21
N SER A 358 4.66 29.68 27.33
CA SER A 358 3.54 28.78 27.49
C SER A 358 2.91 28.53 26.13
N ILE A 359 2.59 27.28 25.83
CA ILE A 359 2.09 26.89 24.51
C ILE A 359 0.71 26.28 24.63
N TYR A 360 -0.21 26.73 23.79
CA TYR A 360 -1.59 26.26 23.73
C TYR A 360 -2.02 25.99 22.29
N VAL A 361 -2.81 24.93 22.10
CA VAL A 361 -3.54 24.71 20.85
C VAL A 361 -4.93 25.33 20.99
N ARG A 362 -5.34 26.10 19.98
CA ARG A 362 -6.65 26.74 19.91
C ARG A 362 -7.34 26.34 18.62
N SER A 363 -8.68 26.37 18.63
CA SER A 363 -9.54 26.08 17.49
C SER A 363 -10.75 27.03 17.50
N GLY A 364 -11.55 27.02 16.43
CA GLY A 364 -12.85 27.70 16.40
C GLY A 364 -12.82 29.13 15.92
N LEU A 365 -11.91 29.49 14.99
CA LEU A 365 -11.85 30.85 14.42
C LEU A 365 -12.97 31.19 13.42
N GLY A 366 -13.88 30.25 13.16
CA GLY A 366 -14.97 30.43 12.21
C GLY A 366 -14.52 30.50 10.74
N SER A 367 -15.47 30.60 9.83
CA SER A 367 -15.24 30.61 8.38
C SER A 367 -14.58 31.89 7.84
N ALA A 368 -14.45 32.94 8.69
CA ALA A 368 -13.88 34.24 8.27
C ALA A 368 -12.36 34.16 8.01
N TYR A 369 -11.68 33.21 8.61
CA TYR A 369 -10.23 33.01 8.45
C TYR A 369 -9.96 31.55 8.10
N ASN A 370 -9.35 31.33 6.96
CA ASN A 370 -9.02 30.00 6.45
C ASN A 370 -7.76 29.45 7.17
N VAL A 371 -7.92 29.05 8.43
CA VAL A 371 -6.88 28.40 9.25
C VAL A 371 -6.84 26.93 8.92
N SER A 372 -5.64 26.39 8.71
CA SER A 372 -5.44 24.97 8.40
C SER A 372 -6.06 24.10 9.51
N GLN A 373 -6.81 23.06 9.11
CA GLN A 373 -7.51 22.14 10.03
C GLN A 373 -8.33 22.84 11.16
N ASN A 374 -8.61 24.14 11.02
CA ASN A 374 -9.28 24.99 12.01
C ASN A 374 -8.57 25.00 13.39
N LYS A 375 -7.24 24.84 13.41
CA LYS A 375 -6.41 24.82 14.61
C LYS A 375 -5.15 25.65 14.40
N TYR A 376 -4.61 26.17 15.50
CA TYR A 376 -3.35 26.92 15.51
C TYR A 376 -2.67 26.87 16.87
N LEU A 377 -1.38 27.12 16.88
CA LEU A 377 -0.58 27.23 18.09
C LEU A 377 -0.57 28.67 18.60
N VAL A 378 -0.77 28.85 19.91
CA VAL A 378 -0.52 30.11 20.64
C VAL A 378 0.75 29.95 21.46
N CYS A 379 1.66 30.91 21.32
CA CYS A 379 2.90 30.98 22.07
C CYS A 379 2.90 32.27 22.92
N GLU A 380 2.76 32.13 24.23
CA GLU A 380 2.70 33.24 25.18
C GLU A 380 3.96 33.30 26.05
N PRO A 381 4.48 34.49 26.39
CA PRO A 381 5.63 34.60 27.27
C PRO A 381 5.29 34.17 28.69
N THR A 382 6.14 33.35 29.31
CA THR A 382 6.00 32.92 30.72
C THR A 382 6.50 33.98 31.70
N THR A 383 7.31 34.94 31.25
CA THR A 383 7.90 35.97 32.10
C THR A 383 7.70 37.36 31.51
N VAL A 384 7.51 38.35 32.34
CA VAL A 384 7.42 39.78 32.01
C VAL A 384 8.83 40.41 32.01
N SER A 385 9.82 39.75 31.43
CA SER A 385 11.17 40.28 31.31
C SER A 385 11.29 41.28 30.18
N LYS A 386 12.10 42.32 30.39
CA LYS A 386 12.40 43.30 29.32
C LYS A 386 13.26 42.73 28.20
N THR A 387 14.05 41.70 28.49
CA THR A 387 15.07 41.15 27.59
C THR A 387 14.79 39.72 27.16
N THR A 388 13.96 38.96 27.88
CA THR A 388 13.66 37.57 27.58
C THR A 388 12.57 37.47 26.54
N GLN A 389 12.85 36.80 25.44
CA GLN A 389 11.97 36.59 24.30
C GLN A 389 11.47 35.16 24.27
N ASN A 390 10.15 35.00 24.10
CA ASN A 390 9.54 33.69 23.95
C ASN A 390 9.75 33.13 22.55
N SER A 391 10.01 31.83 22.45
CA SER A 391 10.28 31.17 21.17
C SER A 391 9.79 29.73 21.13
N VAL A 392 9.57 29.23 19.92
CA VAL A 392 9.18 27.86 19.63
C VAL A 392 9.98 27.34 18.43
N TYR A 393 10.34 26.05 18.47
CA TYR A 393 11.01 25.35 17.39
C TYR A 393 10.02 24.43 16.67
N PHE A 394 10.01 24.49 15.35
CA PHE A 394 9.28 23.59 14.47
C PHE A 394 10.26 22.63 13.79
N PRO A 395 10.36 21.36 14.24
CA PRO A 395 11.11 20.34 13.51
C PRO A 395 10.43 20.06 12.17
N ILE A 396 11.22 19.99 11.11
CA ILE A 396 10.73 19.81 9.73
C ILE A 396 11.30 18.48 9.19
N PRO A 397 10.54 17.39 9.30
CA PRO A 397 10.96 16.08 8.80
C PRO A 397 10.81 15.99 7.27
N ASN A 398 11.41 14.96 6.68
CA ASN A 398 11.27 14.59 5.27
C ASN A 398 11.71 15.65 4.26
N THR A 399 12.63 16.53 4.66
CA THR A 399 13.26 17.44 3.72
C THR A 399 14.14 16.65 2.74
N LEU A 400 14.03 16.95 1.45
CA LEU A 400 14.88 16.37 0.42
C LEU A 400 16.08 17.28 0.16
N SER A 401 17.13 16.73 -0.49
CA SER A 401 18.19 17.56 -1.03
C SER A 401 17.65 18.44 -2.15
N GLY A 402 17.96 19.73 -2.11
CA GLY A 402 17.47 20.68 -3.09
C GLY A 402 16.97 21.98 -2.48
N LYS A 403 16.48 22.85 -3.34
CA LYS A 403 16.12 24.22 -3.00
C LYS A 403 14.67 24.33 -2.56
N TYR A 404 14.44 25.06 -1.45
CA TYR A 404 13.13 25.31 -0.88
C TYR A 404 12.94 26.77 -0.51
N ASN A 405 11.71 27.27 -0.74
CA ASN A 405 11.22 28.48 -0.11
C ASN A 405 10.54 28.10 1.20
N ILE A 406 10.96 28.71 2.31
CA ILE A 406 10.36 28.48 3.63
C ILE A 406 9.44 29.64 3.96
N TYR A 407 8.22 29.33 4.40
CA TYR A 407 7.24 30.29 4.91
C TYR A 407 6.75 29.86 6.30
N CYS A 408 6.37 30.87 7.09
CA CYS A 408 5.65 30.68 8.35
C CYS A 408 4.33 31.45 8.27
N VAL A 409 3.23 30.78 8.58
CA VAL A 409 1.88 31.37 8.49
C VAL A 409 1.40 31.74 9.88
N PHE A 410 1.06 33.01 10.06
CA PHE A 410 0.60 33.57 11.31
C PHE A 410 -0.89 33.90 11.28
N VAL A 411 -1.55 33.65 12.40
CA VAL A 411 -2.96 34.00 12.67
C VAL A 411 -3.01 35.32 13.44
N PRO A 412 -3.95 36.23 13.15
CA PRO A 412 -4.08 37.48 13.89
C PRO A 412 -4.20 37.32 15.40
N SER A 413 -3.78 38.32 16.17
CA SER A 413 -3.69 38.26 17.63
C SER A 413 -5.04 38.03 18.30
N ASP A 414 -6.08 38.68 17.83
CA ASP A 414 -7.46 38.51 18.31
C ASP A 414 -8.45 38.92 17.23
N ILE A 415 -9.01 37.95 16.56
CA ILE A 415 -9.94 38.17 15.45
C ILE A 415 -11.35 38.56 15.89
N SER A 416 -11.66 38.48 17.16
CA SER A 416 -12.94 38.93 17.73
C SER A 416 -12.93 40.40 18.12
N LYS A 417 -11.76 41.06 18.09
CA LYS A 417 -11.61 42.46 18.42
C LYS A 417 -11.74 43.37 17.17
N PRO A 418 -12.18 44.61 17.34
CA PRO A 418 -12.11 45.61 16.28
C PRO A 418 -10.69 45.76 15.74
N GLU A 419 -10.55 46.10 14.43
CA GLU A 419 -9.25 46.20 13.75
C GLU A 419 -8.28 47.20 14.40
N ASP A 420 -8.80 48.28 14.98
CA ASP A 420 -8.03 49.34 15.64
C ASP A 420 -7.33 48.85 16.94
N VAL A 421 -7.77 47.70 17.50
CA VAL A 421 -7.21 47.10 18.72
C VAL A 421 -6.26 45.95 18.38
N LEU A 422 -6.21 45.51 17.14
CA LEU A 422 -5.35 44.38 16.72
C LEU A 422 -3.88 44.81 16.66
N LYS A 423 -3.00 43.95 17.14
CA LYS A 423 -1.56 44.18 17.17
C LYS A 423 -0.82 43.26 16.20
N LYS A 424 0.25 43.77 15.63
CA LYS A 424 1.17 43.00 14.80
C LYS A 424 2.06 42.14 15.69
N TYR A 425 2.63 41.10 15.11
CA TYR A 425 3.77 40.38 15.72
C TYR A 425 5.08 40.93 15.16
N LYS A 426 6.09 40.99 16.00
CA LYS A 426 7.48 41.30 15.61
C LYS A 426 8.30 40.04 15.81
N ILE A 427 8.67 39.38 14.73
CA ILE A 427 9.18 38.01 14.72
C ILE A 427 10.59 37.94 14.18
N LYS A 428 11.45 37.18 14.84
CA LYS A 428 12.76 36.74 14.33
C LYS A 428 12.71 35.26 13.98
N PHE A 429 13.49 34.89 12.98
CA PHE A 429 13.68 33.51 12.58
C PHE A 429 15.14 33.10 12.67
N SER A 430 15.34 31.83 13.05
CA SER A 430 16.62 31.16 12.92
C SER A 430 16.42 29.75 12.39
N LEU A 431 17.35 29.26 11.58
CA LEU A 431 17.25 27.96 10.93
C LEU A 431 18.39 27.06 11.37
N SER A 432 18.05 25.85 11.79
CA SER A 432 19.00 24.77 12.02
C SER A 432 18.94 23.80 10.84
N TYR A 433 20.09 23.37 10.32
CA TYR A 433 20.16 22.49 9.14
C TYR A 433 21.57 21.87 9.00
N LEU A 434 21.74 20.87 8.13
CA LEU A 434 23.05 20.34 7.76
C LEU A 434 23.66 21.17 6.63
N ASN A 435 24.91 21.61 6.81
CA ASN A 435 25.64 22.29 5.74
C ASN A 435 26.23 21.29 4.72
N SER A 436 26.93 21.80 3.70
CA SER A 436 27.55 20.98 2.64
C SER A 436 28.61 20.01 3.13
N ALA A 437 29.22 20.27 4.29
CA ALA A 437 30.17 19.37 4.95
C ALA A 437 29.47 18.29 5.82
N GLY A 438 28.14 18.31 5.89
CA GLY A 438 27.36 17.40 6.75
C GLY A 438 27.38 17.76 8.23
N ILE A 439 27.80 18.98 8.56
CA ILE A 439 27.88 19.49 9.94
C ILE A 439 26.57 20.21 10.27
N GLN A 440 26.04 19.95 11.47
CA GLN A 440 24.83 20.62 11.96
C GLN A 440 25.12 22.08 12.24
N VAL A 441 24.46 22.99 11.53
CA VAL A 441 24.38 24.40 11.84
C VAL A 441 23.15 24.57 12.76
N THR A 442 23.32 25.25 13.88
CA THR A 442 22.27 25.47 14.87
C THR A 442 21.95 26.95 14.95
N ASP A 443 20.67 27.28 14.86
CA ASP A 443 20.11 28.64 15.02
C ASP A 443 20.78 29.72 14.17
N ALA A 444 21.12 29.39 12.90
CA ALA A 444 21.60 30.40 11.96
C ALA A 444 20.55 31.48 11.75
N ALA A 445 20.91 32.72 11.99
CA ALA A 445 20.00 33.86 11.93
C ALA A 445 19.51 34.13 10.49
N ILE A 446 18.24 34.53 10.35
CA ILE A 446 17.71 35.05 9.08
C ILE A 446 17.92 36.56 9.03
N THR A 447 18.54 37.03 7.94
CA THR A 447 18.90 38.42 7.72
C THR A 447 17.73 39.26 7.19
N ALA A 448 17.92 40.57 7.09
CA ALA A 448 16.93 41.49 6.49
C ALA A 448 16.62 41.20 5.01
N THR A 449 17.53 40.53 4.32
CA THR A 449 17.35 40.10 2.91
C THR A 449 16.80 38.68 2.79
N ASN A 450 16.25 38.13 3.86
CA ASN A 450 15.70 36.76 3.92
C ASN A 450 16.73 35.68 3.53
N THR A 451 18.00 35.88 3.90
CA THR A 451 19.07 34.91 3.71
C THR A 451 19.54 34.34 5.04
N VAL A 452 20.04 33.10 5.01
CA VAL A 452 20.64 32.47 6.19
C VAL A 452 22.02 33.09 6.44
N SER A 453 22.24 33.59 7.65
CA SER A 453 23.56 34.16 8.03
C SER A 453 24.65 33.10 8.07
N THR A 454 25.79 33.37 7.49
CA THR A 454 26.98 32.54 7.59
C THR A 454 27.80 32.85 8.86
N SER A 455 27.54 33.99 9.53
CA SER A 455 28.24 34.41 10.74
C SER A 455 27.55 33.81 11.98
N GLN A 456 28.31 32.99 12.73
CA GLN A 456 27.85 32.43 13.99
C GLN A 456 27.52 33.54 15.01
N GLY A 457 26.33 33.47 15.64
CA GLY A 457 25.92 34.47 16.63
C GLY A 457 25.44 35.79 16.04
N ALA A 458 25.31 35.93 14.72
CA ALA A 458 24.72 37.11 14.12
C ALA A 458 23.25 37.30 14.61
N PRO A 459 22.81 38.55 14.89
CA PRO A 459 21.45 38.80 15.31
C PRO A 459 20.49 38.61 14.12
N ALA A 460 19.40 37.86 14.35
CA ALA A 460 18.32 37.72 13.36
C ALA A 460 17.58 39.04 13.18
N PHE A 461 17.17 39.33 11.93
CA PHE A 461 16.34 40.50 11.62
C PHE A 461 14.91 40.28 12.13
N ALA A 462 14.25 41.35 12.55
CA ALA A 462 12.88 41.30 13.05
C ALA A 462 11.89 41.72 11.96
N PHE A 463 11.09 40.76 11.53
CA PHE A 463 9.97 40.94 10.57
C PHE A 463 8.67 41.31 11.28
N SER A 464 7.74 41.91 10.59
CA SER A 464 6.42 42.30 11.13
C SER A 464 5.30 41.61 10.36
N THR A 465 4.32 41.03 11.07
CA THR A 465 3.07 40.54 10.46
C THR A 465 2.08 41.68 10.17
N GLU A 466 0.99 41.37 9.44
CA GLU A 466 -0.20 42.20 9.41
C GLU A 466 -1.06 41.97 10.67
N ALA A 467 -1.83 43.00 11.07
CA ALA A 467 -2.56 42.94 12.32
C ALA A 467 -3.90 42.17 12.21
N ALA A 468 -4.61 42.35 11.08
CA ALA A 468 -6.01 41.94 10.92
C ALA A 468 -6.20 40.74 9.96
N MET A 469 -5.12 40.18 9.41
CA MET A 469 -5.22 39.09 8.43
C MET A 469 -4.18 38.00 8.67
N ILE A 470 -4.47 36.80 8.15
CA ILE A 470 -3.49 35.71 8.10
C ILE A 470 -2.30 36.18 7.26
N THR A 471 -1.10 36.05 7.82
CA THR A 471 0.13 36.49 7.17
C THR A 471 0.98 35.27 6.81
N LYS A 472 1.07 34.93 5.51
CA LYS A 472 2.06 33.97 4.98
C LYS A 472 3.39 34.72 4.80
N MET A 473 4.27 34.61 5.77
CA MET A 473 5.54 35.31 5.79
C MET A 473 6.65 34.49 5.14
N PHE A 474 7.30 35.05 4.13
CA PHE A 474 8.50 34.44 3.54
C PHE A 474 9.66 34.55 4.53
N VAL A 475 10.27 33.42 4.89
CA VAL A 475 11.36 33.33 5.85
C VAL A 475 12.70 33.38 5.12
N THR A 476 12.93 32.41 4.22
CA THR A 476 14.18 32.31 3.46
C THR A 476 14.04 31.35 2.29
N GLN A 477 14.96 31.42 1.34
CA GLN A 477 15.23 30.36 0.38
C GLN A 477 16.54 29.69 0.76
N ILE A 478 16.54 28.34 0.79
CA ILE A 478 17.73 27.56 1.15
C ILE A 478 17.85 26.34 0.24
N ASP A 479 19.10 25.93 -0.04
CA ASP A 479 19.42 24.68 -0.72
C ASP A 479 19.96 23.68 0.32
N PHE A 480 19.16 22.61 0.59
CA PHE A 480 19.57 21.55 1.51
C PHE A 480 20.49 20.57 0.80
N PRO A 481 21.74 20.40 1.25
CA PRO A 481 22.72 19.53 0.60
C PRO A 481 22.42 18.04 0.80
N TYR A 482 21.66 17.68 1.83
CA TYR A 482 21.31 16.31 2.19
C TYR A 482 19.83 16.18 2.52
N CYS A 483 19.24 15.02 2.19
CA CYS A 483 17.89 14.70 2.63
C CYS A 483 17.87 14.27 4.10
N ASN A 484 16.73 14.50 4.77
CA ASN A 484 16.49 14.08 6.14
C ASN A 484 15.17 13.32 6.21
N ILE A 485 15.21 12.03 5.86
CA ILE A 485 14.02 11.16 5.83
C ILE A 485 13.73 10.65 7.23
N TYR A 486 12.55 10.97 7.73
CA TYR A 486 12.05 10.47 9.01
C TYR A 486 11.29 9.16 8.82
N THR A 487 11.61 8.16 9.63
CA THR A 487 10.99 6.83 9.61
C THR A 487 10.38 6.54 10.99
N PRO A 488 9.49 5.55 11.13
CA PRO A 488 8.97 5.13 12.44
C PRO A 488 10.06 4.71 13.46
N LYS A 489 11.27 4.39 12.98
CA LYS A 489 12.43 4.05 13.82
C LYS A 489 13.31 5.25 14.18
N SER A 490 13.07 6.41 13.54
CA SER A 490 13.84 7.64 13.79
C SER A 490 13.42 8.27 15.12
N LEU A 491 14.40 8.85 15.80
CA LEU A 491 14.14 9.69 16.97
C LEU A 491 13.83 11.12 16.52
N THR A 492 13.12 11.88 17.33
CA THR A 492 12.85 13.31 17.05
C THR A 492 14.14 14.14 17.03
N SER A 493 15.20 13.68 17.71
CA SER A 493 16.54 14.26 17.66
C SER A 493 17.20 14.13 16.29
N ASP A 494 16.79 13.14 15.47
CA ASP A 494 17.37 12.88 14.15
C ASP A 494 16.89 13.89 13.09
N ILE A 495 15.86 14.69 13.41
CA ILE A 495 15.41 15.77 12.54
C ILE A 495 16.40 16.92 12.57
N THR A 496 17.12 17.09 11.47
CA THR A 496 18.23 18.06 11.34
C THR A 496 17.75 19.45 10.94
N VAL A 497 16.58 19.57 10.31
CA VAL A 497 16.00 20.85 9.88
C VAL A 497 14.98 21.31 10.92
N LYS A 498 15.22 22.51 11.50
CA LYS A 498 14.32 23.12 12.51
C LYS A 498 14.22 24.62 12.27
N LEU A 499 13.00 25.13 12.22
CA LEU A 499 12.75 26.56 12.20
C LEU A 499 12.44 27.04 13.61
N LYS A 500 13.26 27.97 14.13
CA LYS A 500 12.98 28.71 15.37
C LYS A 500 12.18 29.97 15.01
N VAL A 501 11.06 30.16 15.67
CA VAL A 501 10.23 31.35 15.63
C VAL A 501 10.30 32.04 16.99
N GLU A 502 10.76 33.29 17.03
CA GLU A 502 10.99 34.03 18.24
C GLU A 502 10.32 35.40 18.18
N ASN A 503 9.58 35.74 19.24
CA ASN A 503 9.01 37.09 19.36
C ASN A 503 10.10 38.10 19.71
N ALA A 504 10.18 39.17 18.95
CA ALA A 504 11.20 40.23 19.11
C ALA A 504 10.62 41.52 19.71
N ALA A 505 9.34 41.54 20.08
CA ALA A 505 8.70 42.75 20.62
C ALA A 505 9.22 43.05 22.04
N LEU A 506 9.65 44.28 22.23
CA LEU A 506 10.02 44.81 23.53
C LEU A 506 8.77 45.24 24.32
N ILE A 507 8.85 45.28 25.65
CA ILE A 507 7.76 45.76 26.49
C ILE A 507 7.37 47.21 26.09
N SER A 508 8.35 48.07 25.80
CA SER A 508 8.12 49.43 25.33
C SER A 508 7.37 49.54 24.00
N GLU A 509 7.32 48.45 23.23
CA GLU A 509 6.64 48.36 21.94
C GLU A 509 5.23 47.73 22.05
N SER A 510 4.76 47.43 23.27
CA SER A 510 3.51 46.69 23.52
C SER A 510 2.23 47.37 23.04
N VAL A 511 2.29 48.69 22.73
CA VAL A 511 1.19 49.41 22.06
C VAL A 511 1.00 48.90 20.64
N LYS A 512 2.09 48.64 19.90
CA LYS A 512 2.09 48.29 18.47
C LYS A 512 2.18 46.78 18.25
N PHE A 513 2.95 46.10 19.08
CA PHE A 513 3.26 44.68 18.90
C PHE A 513 2.76 43.84 20.09
N ASP A 514 2.19 42.66 19.76
CA ASP A 514 1.84 41.66 20.76
C ASP A 514 3.09 40.84 21.12
N ARG A 515 3.24 40.53 22.40
CA ARG A 515 4.32 39.66 22.88
C ARG A 515 3.94 38.17 22.80
N SER A 516 2.66 37.86 22.64
CA SER A 516 2.18 36.54 22.24
C SER A 516 2.13 36.49 20.72
N PHE A 517 2.30 35.30 20.14
CA PHE A 517 2.11 35.11 18.70
C PHE A 517 1.39 33.79 18.42
N ARG A 518 0.76 33.70 17.25
CA ARG A 518 -0.04 32.55 16.83
C ARG A 518 0.45 32.08 15.48
N VAL A 519 0.73 30.77 15.39
CA VAL A 519 1.21 30.11 14.19
C VAL A 519 0.19 29.09 13.73
N ASP A 520 -0.17 29.14 12.45
CA ASP A 520 -1.00 28.17 11.76
C ASP A 520 -0.12 26.97 11.33
N TYR A 521 0.82 27.20 10.43
CA TYR A 521 1.77 26.17 9.97
C TYR A 521 3.07 26.78 9.45
N VAL A 522 4.06 25.92 9.33
CA VAL A 522 5.30 26.18 8.56
C VAL A 522 5.23 25.36 7.28
N ILE A 523 5.58 25.97 6.13
CA ILE A 523 5.59 25.28 4.84
C ILE A 523 6.92 25.48 4.12
N LEU A 524 7.44 24.37 3.58
CA LEU A 524 8.57 24.35 2.66
C LEU A 524 8.04 24.04 1.26
N GLU A 525 8.16 24.99 0.35
CA GLU A 525 7.78 24.84 -1.05
C GLU A 525 9.02 24.57 -1.90
N PRO A 526 9.11 23.42 -2.59
CA PRO A 526 10.23 23.13 -3.47
C PRO A 526 10.35 24.17 -4.59
N VAL A 527 11.56 24.60 -4.87
CA VAL A 527 11.88 25.47 -6.02
C VAL A 527 12.27 24.55 -7.17
N GLN A 528 11.47 24.58 -8.25
CA GLN A 528 11.71 23.78 -9.45
C GLN A 528 12.79 24.40 -10.34
#